data_f4bc6b606da03f24746930d0c2cdf022
#
_entry.id   f4bc6b606da03f24746930d0c2cdf022
#
_cell.length_a   1.000
_cell.length_b   1.000
_cell.length_c   1.000
_cell.angle_alpha   90.00
_cell.angle_beta   90.00
_cell.angle_gamma   90.00
#
_symmetry.space_group_name_H-M   'P 1'
#
loop_
_entity.id
_entity.type
_entity.pdbx_description
1 polymer ?
#
loop_
_entity_poly.entity_id
_entity_poly.type
_entity_poly.pdbx_seq_one_letter_code
_entity_poly.pdbx_strand_id
1 'polypeptide(L)'
;MKKTIALILIMTANTAAWGQQMTDSSWRADVKTVSLTREGVELEAPVLAMGAGERMLLQFDVLADEGENLRYSLAHCDALWRRDDLEPHEFMTGFEYGEIENIEFSFTTSRPFVHYHQTVPARYAEFTHSGNYVLTVTSDESGDTLLTRRFWVSEQSTKVQAEVTRPYDGMDIRERQEVDVRVEGKGLRPEWTHVRVQQNGRQDNARWLRFHGYDQQAMNYSLEQENIFAGGNTYRYFDCSNIHLPMYNVVRVEEYGGEYFAMIRPEEDRSRKHFLSEKTLNGGMKVNVWERRNKALEADYVWVNLSLPMEHPMLDRSVYIVGQLTDWKLDSTSRMDYRPEYKAYVKRLLLKQGYYSYQLLCIGRGQIESATARLEGDHMETPNEYIVFVYHRAPSDRADRLLAVKRVVAGL
;
A
#
# COMPACT_ATOMS: atom_id res chain seq x y z
N MET A 1 -48.57 40.93 -21.42
CA MET A 1 -48.04 39.88 -20.56
C MET A 1 -46.83 39.25 -21.24
N LYS A 2 -45.62 39.68 -20.87
CA LYS A 2 -44.36 39.16 -21.41
C LYS A 2 -43.86 38.10 -20.43
N LYS A 3 -43.78 36.84 -20.82
CA LYS A 3 -43.17 35.74 -20.06
C LYS A 3 -41.66 35.73 -20.31
N THR A 4 -40.91 36.13 -19.31
CA THR A 4 -39.46 36.01 -19.30
C THR A 4 -39.11 34.57 -18.90
N ILE A 5 -38.54 33.81 -19.81
CA ILE A 5 -37.99 32.49 -19.54
C ILE A 5 -36.56 32.71 -19.03
N ALA A 6 -36.33 32.44 -17.75
CA ALA A 6 -34.99 32.40 -17.15
C ALA A 6 -34.33 31.09 -17.51
N LEU A 7 -33.32 31.16 -18.37
CA LEU A 7 -32.45 30.04 -18.70
C LEU A 7 -31.43 29.88 -17.55
N ILE A 8 -31.65 28.91 -16.67
CA ILE A 8 -30.67 28.54 -15.64
C ILE A 8 -29.60 27.70 -16.34
N LEU A 9 -28.46 28.32 -16.60
CA LEU A 9 -27.25 27.67 -17.02
C LEU A 9 -26.69 26.94 -15.78
N ILE A 10 -26.87 25.63 -15.69
CA ILE A 10 -26.15 24.80 -14.72
C ILE A 10 -24.72 24.67 -15.26
N MET A 11 -23.85 25.58 -14.84
CA MET A 11 -22.40 25.37 -14.90
C MET A 11 -22.07 24.27 -13.90
N THR A 12 -21.95 23.03 -14.37
CA THR A 12 -21.21 22.01 -13.65
C THR A 12 -19.77 22.47 -13.56
N ALA A 13 -19.41 23.05 -12.43
CA ALA A 13 -18.02 23.36 -12.12
C ALA A 13 -17.26 22.02 -12.00
N ASN A 14 -16.67 21.55 -13.09
CA ASN A 14 -15.50 20.71 -13.05
C ASN A 14 -14.37 21.57 -12.51
N THR A 15 -14.38 21.85 -11.20
CA THR A 15 -13.18 22.32 -10.51
C THR A 15 -12.25 21.12 -10.52
N ALA A 16 -11.36 21.08 -11.51
CA ALA A 16 -10.22 20.18 -11.54
C ALA A 16 -9.59 20.23 -10.15
N ALA A 17 -9.48 19.07 -9.50
CA ALA A 17 -8.87 18.91 -8.19
C ALA A 17 -7.34 19.05 -8.32
N TRP A 18 -6.90 20.22 -8.71
CA TRP A 18 -5.51 20.65 -8.73
C TRP A 18 -5.10 20.84 -7.27
N GLY A 19 -4.38 19.85 -6.72
CA GLY A 19 -3.88 19.88 -5.35
C GLY A 19 -4.33 18.76 -4.43
N GLN A 20 -5.29 17.93 -4.82
CA GLN A 20 -5.65 16.77 -4.02
C GLN A 20 -4.59 15.67 -4.16
N GLN A 21 -4.12 15.16 -3.02
CA GLN A 21 -3.16 14.06 -2.98
C GLN A 21 -3.84 12.77 -3.47
N MET A 22 -3.24 12.13 -4.46
CA MET A 22 -3.69 10.84 -4.96
C MET A 22 -3.34 9.73 -3.97
N THR A 23 -4.26 8.81 -3.74
CA THR A 23 -4.12 7.72 -2.76
C THR A 23 -4.45 6.38 -3.39
N ASP A 24 -3.88 5.31 -2.83
CA ASP A 24 -4.35 3.97 -3.14
C ASP A 24 -5.76 3.80 -2.56
N SER A 25 -6.70 3.40 -3.40
CA SER A 25 -8.07 3.18 -2.96
C SER A 25 -8.81 2.19 -3.86
N SER A 26 -9.68 1.40 -3.24
CA SER A 26 -10.76 0.69 -3.92
C SER A 26 -12.04 1.44 -3.57
N TRP A 27 -12.59 2.17 -4.54
CA TRP A 27 -13.72 3.08 -4.34
C TRP A 27 -15.05 2.35 -4.31
N ARG A 28 -15.18 1.28 -5.09
CA ARG A 28 -16.35 0.42 -5.08
C ARG A 28 -16.19 -0.72 -4.08
N ALA A 29 -17.26 -1.03 -3.36
CA ALA A 29 -17.25 -2.04 -2.30
C ALA A 29 -17.12 -3.48 -2.81
N ASP A 30 -17.50 -3.74 -4.04
CA ASP A 30 -17.40 -5.02 -4.75
C ASP A 30 -16.01 -5.30 -5.32
N VAL A 31 -15.16 -4.27 -5.46
CA VAL A 31 -13.77 -4.42 -5.89
C VAL A 31 -12.92 -4.98 -4.75
N LYS A 32 -12.27 -6.12 -5.00
CA LYS A 32 -11.50 -6.88 -4.01
C LYS A 32 -10.13 -7.31 -4.55
N THR A 33 -9.27 -7.72 -3.65
CA THR A 33 -7.99 -8.40 -3.94
C THR A 33 -7.11 -7.63 -4.93
N VAL A 34 -7.11 -6.30 -4.81
CA VAL A 34 -6.36 -5.45 -5.74
C VAL A 34 -4.87 -5.56 -5.47
N SER A 35 -4.11 -5.88 -6.51
CA SER A 35 -2.66 -5.89 -6.50
C SER A 35 -2.09 -5.16 -7.71
N LEU A 36 -1.02 -4.40 -7.50
CA LEU A 36 -0.21 -3.81 -8.55
C LEU A 36 1.23 -4.18 -8.27
N THR A 37 1.82 -5.03 -9.09
CA THR A 37 3.18 -5.55 -8.93
C THR A 37 3.95 -5.41 -10.22
N ARG A 38 5.27 -5.41 -10.15
CA ARG A 38 6.08 -5.57 -11.35
C ARG A 38 5.81 -6.96 -11.95
N GLU A 39 5.64 -7.03 -13.26
CA GLU A 39 5.35 -8.29 -13.96
C GLU A 39 6.41 -9.35 -13.63
N GLY A 40 5.96 -10.53 -13.20
CA GLY A 40 6.83 -11.64 -12.80
C GLY A 40 7.46 -11.54 -11.41
N VAL A 41 7.16 -10.49 -10.64
CA VAL A 41 7.69 -10.28 -9.28
C VAL A 41 6.55 -10.08 -8.30
N GLU A 42 6.43 -11.01 -7.35
CA GLU A 42 5.45 -10.89 -6.26
C GLU A 42 6.11 -10.21 -5.03
N LEU A 43 5.32 -9.52 -4.21
CA LEU A 43 5.69 -9.02 -2.88
C LEU A 43 6.78 -7.94 -2.84
N GLU A 44 7.08 -7.29 -3.94
CA GLU A 44 7.94 -6.10 -3.96
C GLU A 44 7.13 -4.81 -4.15
N ALA A 45 7.71 -3.69 -3.77
CA ALA A 45 7.13 -2.39 -4.05
C ALA A 45 6.96 -2.19 -5.57
N PRO A 46 5.87 -1.55 -6.02
CA PRO A 46 5.59 -1.34 -7.43
C PRO A 46 6.51 -0.25 -8.03
N VAL A 47 7.76 -0.60 -8.26
CA VAL A 47 8.79 0.28 -8.83
C VAL A 47 9.28 -0.30 -10.15
N LEU A 48 9.27 0.51 -11.21
CA LEU A 48 9.86 0.19 -12.51
C LEU A 48 11.19 0.92 -12.69
N ALA A 49 12.14 0.27 -13.35
CA ALA A 49 13.32 0.92 -13.86
C ALA A 49 13.01 1.52 -15.25
N MET A 50 13.19 2.84 -15.38
CA MET A 50 12.94 3.55 -16.64
C MET A 50 13.89 3.03 -17.74
N GLY A 51 13.32 2.78 -18.93
CA GLY A 51 14.10 2.27 -20.07
C GLY A 51 14.48 0.79 -20.01
N ALA A 52 14.08 0.05 -18.97
CA ALA A 52 14.36 -1.40 -18.84
C ALA A 52 13.30 -2.29 -19.51
N GLY A 53 12.26 -1.73 -20.10
CA GLY A 53 11.15 -2.48 -20.69
C GLY A 53 10.28 -3.20 -19.65
N GLU A 54 10.42 -2.87 -18.38
CA GLU A 54 9.61 -3.44 -17.29
C GLU A 54 8.19 -2.90 -17.33
N ARG A 55 7.24 -3.71 -16.86
CA ARG A 55 5.82 -3.34 -16.81
C ARG A 55 5.20 -3.71 -15.48
N MET A 56 4.10 -3.03 -15.12
CA MET A 56 3.26 -3.38 -13.99
C MET A 56 2.18 -4.37 -14.42
N LEU A 57 1.87 -5.31 -13.55
CA LEU A 57 0.71 -6.19 -13.64
C LEU A 57 -0.31 -5.73 -12.59
N LEU A 58 -1.41 -5.16 -13.08
CA LEU A 58 -2.59 -4.90 -12.27
C LEU A 58 -3.46 -6.16 -12.25
N GLN A 59 -3.93 -6.55 -11.07
CA GLN A 59 -4.90 -7.62 -10.90
C GLN A 59 -5.92 -7.23 -9.83
N PHE A 60 -7.19 -7.54 -10.04
CA PHE A 60 -8.26 -7.34 -9.06
C PHE A 60 -9.48 -8.18 -9.42
N ASP A 61 -10.36 -8.36 -8.45
CA ASP A 61 -11.64 -9.04 -8.63
C ASP A 61 -12.79 -8.06 -8.44
N VAL A 62 -13.86 -8.26 -9.18
CA VAL A 62 -15.16 -7.64 -8.95
C VAL A 62 -16.13 -8.74 -8.55
N LEU A 63 -16.78 -8.59 -7.37
CA LEU A 63 -17.78 -9.55 -6.89
C LEU A 63 -19.08 -9.39 -7.67
N ALA A 64 -19.16 -10.03 -8.81
CA ALA A 64 -20.29 -9.97 -9.75
C ALA A 64 -20.37 -11.27 -10.55
N ASP A 65 -21.56 -11.55 -11.10
CA ASP A 65 -21.80 -12.69 -12.00
C ASP A 65 -21.44 -12.36 -13.46
N GLU A 66 -21.46 -11.06 -13.82
CA GLU A 66 -21.19 -10.57 -15.15
C GLU A 66 -20.02 -9.59 -15.16
N GLY A 67 -19.24 -9.62 -16.24
CA GLY A 67 -18.15 -8.67 -16.47
C GLY A 67 -18.67 -7.33 -17.01
N GLU A 68 -17.96 -6.26 -16.70
CA GLU A 68 -18.18 -4.92 -17.26
C GLU A 68 -16.95 -4.45 -18.03
N ASN A 69 -17.14 -3.55 -18.99
CA ASN A 69 -16.04 -2.95 -19.72
C ASN A 69 -15.34 -1.90 -18.87
N LEU A 70 -14.04 -2.08 -18.68
CA LEU A 70 -13.23 -1.23 -17.82
C LEU A 70 -12.09 -0.61 -18.62
N ARG A 71 -11.75 0.61 -18.26
CA ARG A 71 -10.62 1.35 -18.82
C ARG A 71 -9.64 1.75 -17.73
N TYR A 72 -8.35 1.70 -18.06
CA TYR A 72 -7.34 2.29 -17.20
C TYR A 72 -6.81 3.60 -17.78
N SER A 73 -6.31 4.47 -16.90
CA SER A 73 -5.55 5.67 -17.25
C SER A 73 -4.37 5.84 -16.31
N LEU A 74 -3.30 6.48 -16.83
CA LEU A 74 -2.07 6.79 -16.12
C LEU A 74 -1.91 8.30 -16.02
N ALA A 75 -1.48 8.78 -14.86
CA ALA A 75 -1.15 10.17 -14.64
C ALA A 75 0.18 10.28 -13.89
N HIS A 76 1.01 11.24 -14.28
CA HIS A 76 2.23 11.61 -13.57
C HIS A 76 1.88 12.51 -12.37
N CYS A 77 2.63 12.36 -11.27
CA CYS A 77 2.45 13.11 -10.04
C CYS A 77 3.79 13.60 -9.48
N ASP A 78 3.73 14.69 -8.73
CA ASP A 78 4.87 15.17 -7.96
C ASP A 78 5.25 14.21 -6.81
N ALA A 79 6.35 14.47 -6.13
CA ALA A 79 6.84 13.66 -5.01
C ALA A 79 5.86 13.60 -3.80
N LEU A 80 4.87 14.48 -3.76
CA LEU A 80 3.79 14.50 -2.78
C LEU A 80 2.49 13.85 -3.27
N TRP A 81 2.53 13.18 -4.43
CA TRP A 81 1.38 12.52 -5.05
C TRP A 81 0.28 13.47 -5.54
N ARG A 82 0.59 14.71 -5.86
CA ARG A 82 -0.34 15.62 -6.53
C ARG A 82 -0.09 15.52 -8.03
N ARG A 83 -1.17 15.43 -8.79
CA ARG A 83 -1.07 15.46 -10.26
C ARG A 83 -0.38 16.75 -10.69
N ASP A 84 0.61 16.66 -11.55
CA ASP A 84 1.31 17.80 -12.13
C ASP A 84 0.77 18.17 -13.52
N ASP A 85 1.39 19.14 -14.18
CA ASP A 85 0.94 19.71 -15.44
C ASP A 85 1.66 19.09 -16.65
N LEU A 86 2.33 17.93 -16.49
CA LEU A 86 2.92 17.26 -17.64
C LEU A 86 1.83 16.72 -18.56
N GLU A 87 1.95 17.03 -19.85
CA GLU A 87 1.09 16.41 -20.86
C GLU A 87 1.51 14.94 -21.09
N PRO A 88 0.60 14.05 -21.49
CA PRO A 88 0.90 12.63 -21.66
C PRO A 88 2.16 12.34 -22.49
N HIS A 89 2.36 13.05 -23.58
CA HIS A 89 3.52 12.88 -24.46
C HIS A 89 4.86 13.31 -23.84
N GLU A 90 4.86 14.03 -22.72
CA GLU A 90 6.07 14.44 -22.01
C GLU A 90 6.55 13.36 -21.04
N PHE A 91 5.64 12.51 -20.51
CA PHE A 91 6.01 11.49 -19.54
C PHE A 91 5.97 10.06 -20.08
N MET A 92 5.36 9.82 -21.25
CA MET A 92 5.39 8.50 -21.89
C MET A 92 5.23 8.58 -23.41
N THR A 93 5.68 7.54 -24.10
CA THR A 93 5.30 7.27 -25.48
C THR A 93 4.01 6.47 -25.55
N GLY A 94 3.25 6.59 -26.64
CA GLY A 94 1.97 5.89 -26.76
C GLY A 94 0.84 6.58 -26.01
N PHE A 95 -0.16 5.80 -25.60
CA PHE A 95 -1.35 6.32 -24.91
C PHE A 95 -1.24 6.06 -23.41
N GLU A 96 -1.62 7.04 -22.62
CA GLU A 96 -1.71 6.97 -21.15
C GLU A 96 -2.97 6.22 -20.66
N TYR A 97 -3.80 5.75 -21.54
CA TYR A 97 -5.01 5.00 -21.25
C TYR A 97 -5.14 3.77 -22.15
N GLY A 98 -5.98 2.86 -21.74
CA GLY A 98 -6.34 1.67 -22.52
C GLY A 98 -7.50 0.92 -21.88
N GLU A 99 -8.02 -0.06 -22.60
CA GLU A 99 -9.04 -0.98 -22.10
C GLU A 99 -8.39 -2.09 -21.26
N ILE A 100 -9.14 -2.65 -20.31
CA ILE A 100 -8.73 -3.86 -19.61
C ILE A 100 -9.25 -5.05 -20.41
N GLU A 101 -8.34 -5.70 -21.13
CA GLU A 101 -8.68 -6.73 -22.10
C GLU A 101 -8.86 -8.13 -21.49
N ASN A 102 -8.18 -8.38 -20.37
CA ASN A 102 -8.17 -9.71 -19.77
C ASN A 102 -9.22 -9.81 -18.67
N ILE A 103 -10.29 -10.51 -19.00
CA ILE A 103 -11.46 -10.73 -18.15
C ILE A 103 -11.68 -12.23 -18.05
N GLU A 104 -11.65 -12.77 -16.84
CA GLU A 104 -11.83 -14.20 -16.57
C GLU A 104 -12.87 -14.39 -15.46
N PHE A 105 -13.69 -15.43 -15.58
CA PHE A 105 -14.72 -15.72 -14.59
C PHE A 105 -14.26 -16.78 -13.60
N SER A 106 -14.59 -16.57 -12.32
CA SER A 106 -14.38 -17.59 -11.29
C SER A 106 -15.20 -18.84 -11.58
N PHE A 107 -14.69 -19.96 -11.16
CA PHE A 107 -15.40 -21.25 -11.25
C PHE A 107 -15.14 -22.10 -10.01
N THR A 108 -16.08 -22.94 -9.68
CA THR A 108 -16.05 -23.81 -8.47
C THR A 108 -15.95 -23.03 -7.14
N THR A 109 -16.29 -21.75 -7.14
CA THR A 109 -16.31 -20.89 -5.95
C THR A 109 -17.73 -20.73 -5.41
N SER A 110 -17.86 -20.56 -4.10
CA SER A 110 -19.15 -20.34 -3.44
C SER A 110 -19.72 -18.95 -3.73
N ARG A 111 -18.83 -17.98 -3.91
CA ARG A 111 -19.17 -16.61 -4.29
C ARG A 111 -18.57 -16.30 -5.66
N PRO A 112 -19.39 -16.05 -6.69
CA PRO A 112 -18.89 -15.69 -8.01
C PRO A 112 -18.17 -14.35 -8.00
N PHE A 113 -17.16 -14.25 -8.85
CA PHE A 113 -16.44 -13.00 -9.12
C PHE A 113 -15.87 -13.00 -10.52
N VAL A 114 -15.60 -11.82 -11.04
CA VAL A 114 -14.89 -11.61 -12.30
C VAL A 114 -13.49 -11.13 -11.98
N HIS A 115 -12.49 -11.83 -12.49
CA HIS A 115 -11.07 -11.50 -12.35
C HIS A 115 -10.61 -10.67 -13.53
N TYR A 116 -10.05 -9.50 -13.24
CA TYR A 116 -9.47 -8.60 -14.21
C TYR A 116 -7.97 -8.55 -14.03
N HIS A 117 -7.24 -8.62 -15.15
CA HIS A 117 -5.80 -8.34 -15.10
C HIS A 117 -5.34 -7.59 -16.35
N GLN A 118 -4.37 -6.69 -16.17
CA GLN A 118 -3.84 -5.86 -17.24
C GLN A 118 -2.39 -5.50 -16.98
N THR A 119 -1.58 -5.64 -18.01
CA THR A 119 -0.18 -5.19 -17.97
C THR A 119 -0.07 -3.76 -18.47
N VAL A 120 0.55 -2.88 -17.70
CA VAL A 120 0.73 -1.46 -18.00
C VAL A 120 2.20 -1.03 -17.88
N PRO A 121 2.67 -0.14 -18.77
CA PRO A 121 1.99 0.42 -19.92
C PRO A 121 1.71 -0.63 -21.00
N ALA A 122 0.93 -0.26 -22.02
CA ALA A 122 0.70 -1.12 -23.18
C ALA A 122 2.02 -1.51 -23.86
N ARG A 123 2.05 -2.62 -24.60
CA ARG A 123 3.29 -3.24 -25.11
C ARG A 123 4.22 -2.31 -25.91
N TYR A 124 3.66 -1.29 -26.55
CA TYR A 124 4.40 -0.34 -27.37
C TYR A 124 4.55 1.05 -26.74
N ALA A 125 4.19 1.16 -25.47
CA ALA A 125 4.32 2.41 -24.72
C ALA A 125 5.44 2.28 -23.68
N GLU A 126 6.19 3.37 -23.48
CA GLU A 126 7.29 3.45 -22.54
C GLU A 126 7.23 4.75 -21.74
N PHE A 127 7.65 4.70 -20.50
CA PHE A 127 7.81 5.89 -19.67
C PHE A 127 9.07 6.65 -20.10
N THR A 128 8.91 7.94 -20.38
CA THR A 128 9.98 8.87 -20.78
C THR A 128 10.38 9.83 -19.66
N HIS A 129 9.56 9.92 -18.62
CA HIS A 129 9.84 10.71 -17.42
C HIS A 129 9.79 9.82 -16.18
N SER A 130 10.73 10.00 -15.27
CA SER A 130 10.73 9.29 -13.98
C SER A 130 9.87 10.04 -12.95
N GLY A 131 9.38 9.34 -11.94
CA GLY A 131 8.60 9.98 -10.88
C GLY A 131 7.53 9.07 -10.30
N ASN A 132 6.53 9.70 -9.73
CA ASN A 132 5.34 9.04 -9.18
C ASN A 132 4.26 8.93 -10.24
N TYR A 133 3.58 7.79 -10.28
CA TYR A 133 2.49 7.53 -11.21
C TYR A 133 1.27 6.98 -10.51
N VAL A 134 0.11 7.39 -10.97
CA VAL A 134 -1.17 6.84 -10.51
C VAL A 134 -1.86 6.16 -11.68
N LEU A 135 -2.23 4.91 -11.45
CA LEU A 135 -3.11 4.14 -12.31
C LEU A 135 -4.53 4.26 -11.75
N THR A 136 -5.48 4.64 -12.60
CA THR A 136 -6.90 4.73 -12.28
C THR A 136 -7.67 3.78 -13.17
N VAL A 137 -8.61 3.01 -12.61
CA VAL A 137 -9.56 2.17 -13.37
C VAL A 137 -10.95 2.77 -13.24
N THR A 138 -11.62 2.90 -14.37
CA THR A 138 -12.98 3.44 -14.49
C THR A 138 -13.88 2.49 -15.26
N SER A 139 -15.18 2.48 -14.95
CA SER A 139 -16.20 1.79 -15.73
C SER A 139 -16.55 2.61 -16.97
N ASP A 140 -16.58 1.98 -18.11
CA ASP A 140 -17.01 2.63 -19.36
C ASP A 140 -18.52 2.92 -19.35
N GLU A 141 -19.30 2.14 -18.62
CA GLU A 141 -20.75 2.27 -18.57
C GLU A 141 -21.21 3.39 -17.63
N SER A 142 -20.70 3.40 -16.39
CA SER A 142 -21.12 4.38 -15.39
C SER A 142 -20.21 5.62 -15.32
N GLY A 143 -18.98 5.52 -15.79
CA GLY A 143 -17.95 6.53 -15.61
C GLY A 143 -17.35 6.57 -14.18
N ASP A 144 -17.79 5.67 -13.30
CA ASP A 144 -17.32 5.62 -11.93
C ASP A 144 -15.87 5.11 -11.83
N THR A 145 -15.12 5.68 -10.92
CA THR A 145 -13.79 5.17 -10.58
C THR A 145 -13.92 3.93 -9.69
N LEU A 146 -13.36 2.80 -10.13
CA LEU A 146 -13.33 1.56 -9.37
C LEU A 146 -12.20 1.57 -8.34
N LEU A 147 -11.01 1.87 -8.81
CA LEU A 147 -9.80 1.86 -7.99
C LEU A 147 -8.74 2.84 -8.49
N THR A 148 -7.83 3.18 -7.60
CA THR A 148 -6.58 3.90 -7.89
C THR A 148 -5.42 3.16 -7.25
N ARG A 149 -4.26 3.10 -7.94
CA ARG A 149 -3.02 2.50 -7.42
C ARG A 149 -1.82 3.35 -7.80
N ARG A 150 -0.92 3.53 -6.85
CA ARG A 150 0.32 4.29 -6.99
C ARG A 150 1.48 3.36 -7.30
N PHE A 151 2.37 3.81 -8.18
CA PHE A 151 3.64 3.14 -8.48
C PHE A 151 4.71 4.17 -8.83
N TRP A 152 5.92 3.71 -8.99
CA TRP A 152 7.07 4.56 -9.25
C TRP A 152 7.80 4.12 -10.52
N VAL A 153 8.35 5.11 -11.24
CA VAL A 153 9.29 4.89 -12.33
C VAL A 153 10.60 5.59 -11.96
N SER A 154 11.69 4.84 -11.84
CA SER A 154 12.99 5.33 -11.38
C SER A 154 14.03 5.30 -12.48
N GLU A 155 14.83 6.37 -12.58
CA GLU A 155 15.95 6.45 -13.55
C GLU A 155 17.10 5.51 -13.22
N GLN A 156 17.30 5.16 -11.97
CA GLN A 156 18.49 4.46 -11.48
C GLN A 156 19.81 5.20 -11.80
N SER A 157 19.74 6.54 -11.91
CA SER A 157 20.85 7.39 -12.38
C SER A 157 21.79 7.85 -11.25
N THR A 158 21.43 7.58 -10.00
CA THR A 158 22.13 8.06 -8.80
C THR A 158 22.47 6.91 -7.87
N LYS A 159 23.68 6.92 -7.32
CA LYS A 159 24.09 5.89 -6.36
C LYS A 159 23.57 6.25 -4.97
N VAL A 160 22.84 5.32 -4.37
CA VAL A 160 22.28 5.44 -3.02
C VAL A 160 22.81 4.31 -2.15
N GLN A 161 23.39 4.67 -1.02
CA GLN A 161 23.71 3.75 0.06
C GLN A 161 22.74 4.00 1.20
N ALA A 162 22.19 2.95 1.77
CA ALA A 162 21.30 3.04 2.92
C ALA A 162 21.62 1.92 3.89
N GLU A 163 21.59 2.25 5.18
CA GLU A 163 21.88 1.33 6.26
C GLU A 163 20.88 1.56 7.41
N VAL A 164 20.51 0.48 8.10
CA VAL A 164 19.68 0.56 9.30
C VAL A 164 20.58 0.37 10.51
N THR A 165 20.61 1.37 11.37
CA THR A 165 21.48 1.42 12.54
C THR A 165 20.67 1.63 13.83
N ARG A 166 21.35 1.63 14.96
CA ARG A 166 20.77 2.03 16.24
C ARG A 166 20.84 3.54 16.37
N PRO A 167 19.78 4.20 16.89
CA PRO A 167 19.81 5.63 17.14
C PRO A 167 20.98 6.03 18.03
N TYR A 168 21.63 7.14 17.68
CA TYR A 168 22.85 7.59 18.36
C TYR A 168 22.58 8.23 19.72
N ASP A 169 21.45 8.95 19.88
CA ASP A 169 21.28 9.85 21.02
C ASP A 169 20.04 9.52 21.85
N GLY A 170 20.26 9.22 23.15
CA GLY A 170 19.32 9.30 24.27
C GLY A 170 17.93 8.68 24.14
N MET A 171 17.57 8.26 22.95
CA MET A 171 16.32 7.59 22.64
C MET A 171 16.40 6.12 23.07
N ASP A 172 15.26 5.49 23.25
CA ASP A 172 15.25 4.06 23.57
C ASP A 172 15.80 3.24 22.40
N ILE A 173 17.11 2.99 22.43
CA ILE A 173 17.88 2.27 21.41
C ILE A 173 17.42 0.83 21.20
N ARG A 174 16.56 0.31 22.07
CA ARG A 174 15.99 -1.03 21.98
C ARG A 174 14.67 -1.05 21.21
N GLU A 175 14.04 0.10 21.05
CA GLU A 175 12.70 0.21 20.46
C GLU A 175 12.69 0.88 19.07
N ARG A 176 13.83 1.47 18.67
CA ARG A 176 13.88 2.30 17.47
C ARG A 176 14.98 1.87 16.51
N GLN A 177 14.76 2.18 15.23
CA GLN A 177 15.69 1.96 14.13
C GLN A 177 15.98 3.30 13.46
N GLU A 178 17.25 3.58 13.17
CA GLU A 178 17.70 4.74 12.42
C GLU A 178 18.06 4.32 11.01
N VAL A 179 17.63 5.08 10.01
CA VAL A 179 17.90 4.82 8.58
C VAL A 179 18.84 5.89 8.08
N ASP A 180 20.10 5.55 7.94
CA ASP A 180 21.15 6.42 7.40
C ASP A 180 21.20 6.30 5.89
N VAL A 181 21.21 7.44 5.19
CA VAL A 181 21.21 7.47 3.73
C VAL A 181 22.31 8.38 3.22
N ARG A 182 23.07 7.88 2.24
CA ARG A 182 24.09 8.62 1.50
C ARG A 182 23.75 8.62 0.01
N VAL A 183 23.73 9.80 -0.58
CA VAL A 183 23.39 10.01 -2.00
C VAL A 183 24.58 10.58 -2.72
N GLU A 184 25.09 9.84 -3.71
CA GLU A 184 26.22 10.24 -4.54
C GLU A 184 25.72 10.49 -5.98
N GLY A 185 25.89 11.72 -6.47
CA GLY A 185 25.51 12.05 -7.84
C GLY A 185 26.17 13.34 -8.31
N LYS A 186 26.64 13.34 -9.56
CA LYS A 186 27.30 14.52 -10.13
C LYS A 186 26.28 15.64 -10.36
N GLY A 187 26.54 16.81 -9.82
CA GLY A 187 25.71 18.01 -10.00
C GLY A 187 24.48 18.07 -9.10
N LEU A 188 24.29 17.11 -8.20
CA LEU A 188 23.18 17.16 -7.22
C LEU A 188 23.45 18.25 -6.18
N ARG A 189 22.36 18.92 -5.77
CA ARG A 189 22.39 19.93 -4.71
C ARG A 189 21.30 19.63 -3.69
N PRO A 190 21.56 19.86 -2.37
CA PRO A 190 20.60 19.56 -1.32
C PRO A 190 19.29 20.32 -1.46
N GLU A 191 19.35 21.55 -2.00
CA GLU A 191 18.19 22.40 -2.21
C GLU A 191 17.19 21.83 -3.23
N TRP A 192 17.64 20.95 -4.10
CA TRP A 192 16.87 20.36 -5.19
C TRP A 192 16.72 18.84 -5.07
N THR A 193 17.38 18.24 -4.08
CA THR A 193 17.38 16.78 -3.88
C THR A 193 16.73 16.43 -2.56
N HIS A 194 15.64 15.67 -2.62
CA HIS A 194 14.85 15.31 -1.46
C HIS A 194 14.84 13.79 -1.30
N VAL A 195 15.09 13.33 -0.08
CA VAL A 195 15.10 11.90 0.25
C VAL A 195 13.89 11.57 1.09
N ARG A 196 13.11 10.58 0.65
CA ARG A 196 11.97 10.05 1.38
C ARG A 196 12.22 8.60 1.75
N VAL A 197 11.89 8.23 2.98
CA VAL A 197 11.99 6.84 3.46
C VAL A 197 10.61 6.34 3.87
N GLN A 198 10.31 5.11 3.48
CA GLN A 198 9.08 4.42 3.78
C GLN A 198 9.39 3.09 4.46
N GLN A 199 8.71 2.77 5.57
CA GLN A 199 8.86 1.52 6.30
C GLN A 199 7.74 0.55 5.92
N ASN A 200 8.08 -0.69 5.52
CA ASN A 200 7.15 -1.79 5.22
C ASN A 200 6.01 -1.41 4.25
N GLY A 201 6.28 -0.59 3.24
CA GLY A 201 5.27 -0.15 2.27
C GLY A 201 4.24 0.84 2.80
N ARG A 202 4.32 1.26 4.07
CA ARG A 202 3.37 2.18 4.71
C ARG A 202 3.61 3.62 4.27
N GLN A 203 2.53 4.32 3.94
CA GLN A 203 2.58 5.73 3.55
C GLN A 203 2.38 6.67 4.76
N ASP A 204 1.64 6.20 5.76
CA ASP A 204 1.27 6.97 6.95
C ASP A 204 2.47 7.31 7.85
N ASN A 205 3.51 6.48 7.85
CA ASN A 205 4.74 6.70 8.61
C ASN A 205 5.95 7.06 7.74
N ALA A 206 5.75 7.31 6.44
CA ALA A 206 6.83 7.71 5.56
C ALA A 206 7.35 9.11 5.90
N ARG A 207 8.66 9.31 5.82
CA ARG A 207 9.33 10.53 6.25
C ARG A 207 10.23 11.10 5.17
N TRP A 208 10.29 12.43 5.13
CA TRP A 208 11.30 13.17 4.37
C TRP A 208 12.50 13.37 5.27
N LEU A 209 13.66 12.93 4.82
CA LEU A 209 14.89 13.08 5.56
C LEU A 209 15.46 14.49 5.38
N ARG A 210 16.12 14.96 6.41
CA ARG A 210 16.81 16.24 6.40
C ARG A 210 18.26 16.06 5.95
N PHE A 211 18.74 16.96 5.08
CA PHE A 211 20.15 17.02 4.73
C PHE A 211 20.97 17.42 5.94
N HIS A 212 21.92 16.59 6.32
CA HIS A 212 22.81 16.81 7.48
C HIS A 212 24.11 17.53 7.06
N GLY A 213 24.69 17.14 5.92
CA GLY A 213 25.96 17.66 5.45
C GLY A 213 26.54 16.82 4.34
N TYR A 214 27.78 17.13 3.97
CA TYR A 214 28.53 16.33 3.00
C TYR A 214 29.54 15.43 3.74
N ASP A 215 29.62 14.18 3.30
CA ASP A 215 30.71 13.27 3.60
C ASP A 215 31.46 12.99 2.30
N GLN A 216 32.66 13.57 2.18
CA GLN A 216 33.41 13.67 0.92
C GLN A 216 32.58 14.39 -0.15
N GLN A 217 32.07 13.64 -1.15
CA GLN A 217 31.23 14.17 -2.22
C GLN A 217 29.77 13.68 -2.15
N ALA A 218 29.43 12.85 -1.15
CA ALA A 218 28.10 12.34 -0.94
C ALA A 218 27.30 13.28 -0.04
N MET A 219 26.04 13.50 -0.40
CA MET A 219 25.07 14.13 0.49
C MET A 219 24.68 13.12 1.55
N ASN A 220 24.80 13.53 2.82
CA ASN A 220 24.50 12.70 3.98
C ASN A 220 23.16 13.10 4.59
N TYR A 221 22.32 12.10 4.84
CA TYR A 221 21.02 12.19 5.51
C TYR A 221 21.04 11.19 6.66
N SER A 222 21.61 11.58 7.81
CA SER A 222 21.77 10.75 9.00
C SER A 222 21.74 11.63 10.24
N LEU A 223 21.70 11.03 11.43
CA LEU A 223 21.78 11.70 12.73
C LEU A 223 20.66 12.74 12.99
N GLU A 224 19.56 12.69 12.30
CA GLU A 224 18.41 13.58 12.46
C GLU A 224 17.20 12.79 12.99
N GLN A 225 16.27 13.47 13.64
CA GLN A 225 15.08 12.80 14.20
C GLN A 225 14.19 12.18 13.11
N GLU A 226 14.19 12.73 11.92
CA GLU A 226 13.44 12.24 10.76
C GLU A 226 13.94 10.87 10.28
N ASN A 227 15.17 10.49 10.62
CA ASN A 227 15.74 9.18 10.30
C ASN A 227 15.27 8.06 11.23
N ILE A 228 14.67 8.41 12.37
CA ILE A 228 14.39 7.47 13.47
C ILE A 228 12.93 6.99 13.37
N PHE A 229 12.76 5.69 13.16
CA PHE A 229 11.47 5.00 13.06
C PHE A 229 11.22 4.14 14.29
N ALA A 230 9.94 3.97 14.66
CA ALA A 230 9.56 2.93 15.61
C ALA A 230 9.92 1.55 15.06
N GLY A 231 10.52 0.70 15.86
CA GLY A 231 10.90 -0.65 15.44
C GLY A 231 9.69 -1.53 15.15
N GLY A 232 8.58 -1.29 15.84
CA GLY A 232 7.40 -2.15 15.73
C GLY A 232 7.72 -3.59 16.17
N ASN A 233 6.94 -4.51 15.68
CA ASN A 233 7.11 -5.94 15.97
C ASN A 233 6.92 -6.75 14.67
N THR A 234 7.33 -8.01 14.68
CA THR A 234 7.01 -8.98 13.65
C THR A 234 5.50 -8.95 13.37
N TYR A 235 5.13 -8.87 12.10
CA TYR A 235 3.72 -8.81 11.71
C TYR A 235 2.96 -10.06 12.18
N ARG A 236 1.71 -9.88 12.56
CA ARG A 236 0.76 -10.98 12.79
C ARG A 236 0.42 -11.61 11.45
N TYR A 237 -0.03 -12.84 11.47
CA TYR A 237 -0.43 -13.52 10.23
C TYR A 237 -1.48 -14.59 10.49
N PHE A 238 -2.21 -14.92 9.45
CA PHE A 238 -3.05 -16.12 9.37
C PHE A 238 -3.02 -16.69 7.94
N ASP A 239 -3.39 -17.93 7.84
CA ASP A 239 -3.49 -18.65 6.57
C ASP A 239 -4.89 -19.25 6.41
N CYS A 240 -5.71 -18.68 5.53
CA CYS A 240 -7.02 -19.18 5.14
C CYS A 240 -7.02 -19.77 3.72
N SER A 241 -5.90 -20.26 3.25
CA SER A 241 -5.77 -20.93 1.94
C SER A 241 -6.53 -22.26 1.83
N ASN A 242 -6.95 -22.84 2.96
CA ASN A 242 -7.77 -24.04 3.01
C ASN A 242 -9.08 -23.77 3.77
N ILE A 243 -10.21 -23.96 3.07
CA ILE A 243 -11.56 -23.77 3.66
C ILE A 243 -12.11 -25.01 4.36
N HIS A 244 -11.46 -26.15 4.23
CA HIS A 244 -11.89 -27.40 4.85
C HIS A 244 -11.07 -27.74 6.11
N LEU A 245 -9.82 -27.29 6.18
CA LEU A 245 -8.92 -27.53 7.30
C LEU A 245 -8.33 -26.23 7.82
N PRO A 246 -8.39 -25.99 9.15
CA PRO A 246 -7.73 -24.84 9.76
C PRO A 246 -6.22 -24.87 9.52
N MET A 247 -5.67 -23.80 8.99
CA MET A 247 -4.24 -23.58 8.80
C MET A 247 -3.69 -22.65 9.89
N TYR A 248 -2.49 -22.08 9.68
CA TYR A 248 -1.82 -21.25 10.68
C TYR A 248 -2.69 -20.10 11.22
N ASN A 249 -2.87 -20.07 12.54
CA ASN A 249 -3.65 -19.07 13.28
C ASN A 249 -5.15 -19.02 12.92
N VAL A 250 -5.67 -19.97 12.16
CA VAL A 250 -7.10 -20.21 11.99
C VAL A 250 -7.53 -21.29 12.98
N VAL A 251 -8.50 -21.00 13.82
CA VAL A 251 -9.00 -21.95 14.83
C VAL A 251 -9.98 -22.93 14.20
N ARG A 252 -10.86 -22.42 13.35
CA ARG A 252 -11.88 -23.20 12.63
C ARG A 252 -12.37 -22.46 11.40
N VAL A 253 -12.89 -23.21 10.46
CA VAL A 253 -13.65 -22.72 9.33
C VAL A 253 -15.04 -23.35 9.38
N GLU A 254 -16.06 -22.58 9.23
CA GLU A 254 -17.46 -23.00 9.21
C GLU A 254 -18.10 -22.61 7.88
N GLU A 255 -18.93 -23.48 7.35
CA GLU A 255 -19.78 -23.17 6.21
C GLU A 255 -21.19 -22.89 6.71
N TYR A 256 -21.75 -21.75 6.32
CA TYR A 256 -23.12 -21.40 6.62
C TYR A 256 -23.76 -20.65 5.46
N GLY A 257 -24.88 -21.17 4.96
CA GLY A 257 -25.61 -20.54 3.84
C GLY A 257 -24.83 -20.49 2.54
N GLY A 258 -23.88 -21.39 2.32
CA GLY A 258 -23.01 -21.41 1.14
C GLY A 258 -21.84 -20.45 1.22
N GLU A 259 -21.60 -19.82 2.36
CA GLU A 259 -20.45 -18.96 2.60
C GLU A 259 -19.50 -19.56 3.66
N TYR A 260 -18.23 -19.26 3.57
CA TYR A 260 -17.20 -19.73 4.50
C TYR A 260 -16.83 -18.65 5.52
N PHE A 261 -16.69 -19.06 6.79
CA PHE A 261 -16.35 -18.20 7.92
C PHE A 261 -15.12 -18.74 8.64
N ALA A 262 -13.99 -18.07 8.49
CA ALA A 262 -12.76 -18.40 9.20
C ALA A 262 -12.70 -17.62 10.52
N MET A 263 -12.52 -18.35 11.63
CA MET A 263 -12.29 -17.78 12.95
C MET A 263 -10.80 -17.75 13.23
N ILE A 264 -10.23 -16.56 13.28
CA ILE A 264 -8.80 -16.40 13.59
C ILE A 264 -8.60 -16.56 15.10
N ARG A 265 -7.43 -17.10 15.48
CA ARG A 265 -7.03 -17.17 16.89
C ARG A 265 -7.16 -15.77 17.51
N PRO A 266 -7.82 -15.65 18.67
CA PRO A 266 -7.90 -14.34 19.34
C PRO A 266 -6.54 -13.72 19.51
N GLU A 267 -6.43 -12.46 19.14
CA GLU A 267 -5.23 -11.68 19.25
C GLU A 267 -4.95 -11.28 20.70
N GLU A 268 -3.71 -10.93 20.97
CA GLU A 268 -3.31 -10.50 22.31
C GLU A 268 -2.46 -9.22 22.25
N ASP A 269 -2.43 -8.50 23.38
CA ASP A 269 -1.49 -7.40 23.58
C ASP A 269 -0.07 -7.97 23.69
N ARG A 270 0.80 -7.63 22.74
CA ARG A 270 2.20 -8.07 22.69
C ARG A 270 3.19 -7.01 23.19
N SER A 271 2.69 -5.83 23.58
CA SER A 271 3.53 -4.67 23.91
C SER A 271 4.57 -4.90 25.02
N ARG A 272 4.33 -5.90 25.87
CA ARG A 272 5.23 -6.28 26.99
C ARG A 272 5.86 -7.66 26.83
N LYS A 273 5.66 -8.30 25.68
CA LYS A 273 6.22 -9.62 25.42
C LYS A 273 7.65 -9.49 24.89
N HIS A 274 8.43 -10.54 25.13
CA HIS A 274 9.74 -10.65 24.49
C HIS A 274 9.59 -10.72 22.97
N PHE A 275 10.52 -10.09 22.27
CA PHE A 275 10.57 -10.15 20.82
C PHE A 275 10.76 -11.60 20.35
N LEU A 276 9.96 -11.98 19.37
CA LEU A 276 10.09 -13.25 18.66
C LEU A 276 10.12 -12.95 17.16
N SER A 277 11.23 -13.29 16.53
CA SER A 277 11.36 -13.13 15.09
C SER A 277 10.63 -14.26 14.37
N GLU A 278 9.65 -13.90 13.55
CA GLU A 278 8.94 -14.80 12.67
C GLU A 278 9.03 -14.30 11.23
N LYS A 279 9.15 -15.22 10.27
CA LYS A 279 9.16 -14.84 8.86
C LYS A 279 7.73 -14.57 8.39
N THR A 280 7.44 -13.33 8.07
CA THR A 280 6.14 -12.86 7.60
C THR A 280 6.27 -12.12 6.27
N LEU A 281 5.17 -11.58 5.74
CA LEU A 281 5.16 -10.77 4.52
C LEU A 281 5.18 -9.26 4.80
N ASN A 282 5.56 -8.84 6.00
CA ASN A 282 5.61 -7.43 6.41
C ASN A 282 4.35 -6.63 6.04
N GLY A 283 3.17 -7.22 6.30
CA GLY A 283 1.87 -6.62 5.99
C GLY A 283 1.34 -6.94 4.60
N GLY A 284 2.08 -7.66 3.79
CA GLY A 284 1.64 -8.16 2.48
C GLY A 284 0.64 -9.32 2.58
N MET A 285 0.10 -9.69 1.43
CA MET A 285 -0.78 -10.85 1.26
C MET A 285 -0.33 -11.68 0.07
N LYS A 286 -0.70 -12.96 0.09
CA LYS A 286 -0.51 -13.88 -1.03
C LYS A 286 -1.75 -14.74 -1.20
N VAL A 287 -2.45 -14.54 -2.32
CA VAL A 287 -3.55 -15.42 -2.72
C VAL A 287 -3.02 -16.83 -2.94
N ASN A 288 -3.62 -17.79 -2.26
CA ASN A 288 -3.29 -19.19 -2.37
C ASN A 288 -4.51 -20.04 -2.08
N VAL A 289 -4.61 -21.19 -2.72
CA VAL A 289 -5.68 -22.18 -2.51
C VAL A 289 -5.07 -23.58 -2.52
N TRP A 290 -5.40 -24.36 -1.50
CA TRP A 290 -5.00 -25.75 -1.42
C TRP A 290 -5.81 -26.62 -2.40
N GLU A 291 -5.15 -27.60 -3.00
CA GLU A 291 -5.79 -28.61 -3.87
C GLU A 291 -6.42 -28.06 -5.16
N ARG A 292 -6.16 -26.79 -5.50
CA ARG A 292 -6.62 -26.16 -6.74
C ARG A 292 -5.45 -25.72 -7.60
N ARG A 293 -5.68 -25.65 -8.93
CA ARG A 293 -4.62 -25.33 -9.89
C ARG A 293 -4.55 -23.85 -10.22
N ASN A 294 -5.70 -23.20 -10.33
CA ASN A 294 -5.78 -21.79 -10.67
C ASN A 294 -6.17 -20.96 -9.46
N LYS A 295 -5.18 -20.48 -8.72
CA LYS A 295 -5.40 -19.63 -7.53
C LYS A 295 -6.13 -18.32 -7.82
N ALA A 296 -6.05 -17.80 -9.07
CA ALA A 296 -6.72 -16.57 -9.43
C ALA A 296 -8.24 -16.76 -9.53
N LEU A 297 -8.71 -17.90 -10.07
CA LEU A 297 -10.11 -18.13 -10.40
C LEU A 297 -10.84 -19.13 -9.48
N GLU A 298 -10.08 -19.98 -8.76
CA GLU A 298 -10.65 -21.03 -7.90
C GLU A 298 -10.53 -20.76 -6.39
N ALA A 299 -9.90 -19.65 -5.99
CA ALA A 299 -9.83 -19.24 -4.60
C ALA A 299 -11.14 -18.57 -4.18
N ASP A 300 -11.77 -19.12 -3.15
CA ASP A 300 -13.03 -18.58 -2.59
C ASP A 300 -12.82 -17.29 -1.79
N TYR A 301 -13.90 -16.52 -1.64
CA TYR A 301 -13.98 -15.43 -0.70
C TYR A 301 -14.51 -15.93 0.65
N VAL A 302 -13.76 -15.65 1.71
CA VAL A 302 -14.00 -16.14 3.07
C VAL A 302 -14.22 -14.96 4.01
N TRP A 303 -15.24 -15.03 4.85
CA TRP A 303 -15.44 -14.10 5.96
C TRP A 303 -14.45 -14.38 7.09
N VAL A 304 -13.42 -13.55 7.21
CA VAL A 304 -12.40 -13.66 8.23
C VAL A 304 -12.81 -12.86 9.46
N ASN A 305 -12.94 -13.53 10.61
CA ASN A 305 -13.33 -12.92 11.88
C ASN A 305 -12.09 -12.79 12.78
N LEU A 306 -11.69 -11.55 13.05
CA LEU A 306 -10.57 -11.20 13.92
C LEU A 306 -11.12 -10.64 15.24
N SER A 307 -10.46 -10.96 16.35
CA SER A 307 -10.84 -10.48 17.67
C SER A 307 -9.59 -10.19 18.52
N LEU A 308 -9.66 -9.11 19.30
CA LEU A 308 -8.67 -8.75 20.31
C LEU A 308 -9.41 -8.65 21.66
N PRO A 309 -9.35 -9.68 22.52
CA PRO A 309 -9.96 -9.66 23.84
C PRO A 309 -9.38 -8.52 24.70
N MET A 310 -10.28 -7.76 25.30
CA MET A 310 -9.94 -6.66 26.17
C MET A 310 -11.12 -6.38 27.13
N GLU A 311 -10.88 -6.40 28.41
CA GLU A 311 -11.93 -6.27 29.43
C GLU A 311 -12.70 -4.95 29.32
N HIS A 312 -12.01 -3.86 28.99
CA HIS A 312 -12.57 -2.52 28.81
C HIS A 312 -12.11 -1.88 27.49
N PRO A 313 -12.97 -1.06 26.83
CA PRO A 313 -12.57 -0.33 25.65
C PRO A 313 -11.53 0.74 25.97
N MET A 314 -10.66 1.04 25.01
CA MET A 314 -9.81 2.22 25.06
C MET A 314 -10.65 3.45 24.75
N LEU A 315 -10.80 4.39 25.67
CA LEU A 315 -11.73 5.53 25.53
C LEU A 315 -11.20 6.63 24.59
N ASP A 316 -9.89 6.76 24.47
CA ASP A 316 -9.21 7.85 23.74
C ASP A 316 -8.52 7.37 22.46
N ARG A 317 -8.64 6.10 22.12
CA ARG A 317 -7.90 5.44 21.04
C ARG A 317 -8.79 4.52 20.22
N SER A 318 -8.44 4.37 18.96
CA SER A 318 -9.04 3.41 18.05
C SER A 318 -8.02 2.33 17.65
N VAL A 319 -8.48 1.12 17.47
CA VAL A 319 -7.68 -0.02 17.03
C VAL A 319 -7.97 -0.28 15.55
N TYR A 320 -6.91 -0.39 14.76
CA TYR A 320 -6.98 -0.63 13.32
C TYR A 320 -6.19 -1.89 12.95
N ILE A 321 -6.73 -2.66 12.02
CA ILE A 321 -6.00 -3.75 11.35
C ILE A 321 -5.36 -3.15 10.11
N VAL A 322 -4.03 -3.21 10.01
CA VAL A 322 -3.30 -2.56 8.93
C VAL A 322 -2.39 -3.54 8.19
N GLY A 323 -2.51 -3.53 6.89
CA GLY A 323 -1.79 -4.36 5.95
C GLY A 323 -2.45 -4.29 4.57
N GLN A 324 -1.93 -5.01 3.61
CA GLN A 324 -2.51 -5.06 2.27
C GLN A 324 -3.97 -5.57 2.28
N LEU A 325 -4.35 -6.40 3.28
CA LEU A 325 -5.72 -6.88 3.46
C LEU A 325 -6.76 -5.75 3.72
N THR A 326 -6.32 -4.58 4.09
CA THR A 326 -7.15 -3.38 4.28
C THR A 326 -6.70 -2.20 3.42
N ASP A 327 -5.94 -2.45 2.35
CA ASP A 327 -5.32 -1.40 1.53
C ASP A 327 -4.52 -0.37 2.36
N TRP A 328 -3.92 -0.80 3.49
CA TRP A 328 -3.18 0.05 4.43
C TRP A 328 -3.97 1.25 4.96
N LYS A 329 -5.30 1.22 4.90
CA LYS A 329 -6.18 2.33 5.31
C LYS A 329 -6.31 2.42 6.82
N LEU A 330 -6.50 3.65 7.30
CA LEU A 330 -6.79 3.98 8.70
C LEU A 330 -8.18 4.61 8.80
N ASP A 331 -9.19 3.89 8.36
CA ASP A 331 -10.58 4.35 8.29
C ASP A 331 -11.57 3.31 8.88
N SER A 332 -12.85 3.48 8.62
CA SER A 332 -13.90 2.57 9.10
C SER A 332 -13.76 1.15 8.53
N THR A 333 -13.10 0.97 7.38
CA THR A 333 -12.92 -0.34 6.75
C THR A 333 -11.93 -1.21 7.52
N SER A 334 -10.92 -0.60 8.15
CA SER A 334 -9.87 -1.26 8.92
C SER A 334 -10.04 -1.16 10.43
N ARG A 335 -10.89 -0.23 10.93
CA ARG A 335 -11.12 -0.04 12.36
C ARG A 335 -11.86 -1.24 12.97
N MET A 336 -11.38 -1.71 14.10
CA MET A 336 -12.05 -2.70 14.93
C MET A 336 -13.08 -2.02 15.86
N ASP A 337 -14.24 -2.65 16.02
CA ASP A 337 -15.31 -2.18 16.91
C ASP A 337 -15.28 -2.94 18.23
N TYR A 338 -15.33 -2.23 19.35
CA TYR A 338 -15.46 -2.88 20.65
C TYR A 338 -16.88 -3.40 20.86
N ARG A 339 -16.99 -4.67 21.24
CA ARG A 339 -18.25 -5.34 21.56
C ARG A 339 -18.27 -5.74 23.03
N PRO A 340 -19.06 -5.05 23.86
CA PRO A 340 -19.15 -5.34 25.30
C PRO A 340 -19.57 -6.78 25.62
N GLU A 341 -20.43 -7.34 24.79
CA GLU A 341 -20.94 -8.73 24.93
C GLU A 341 -19.83 -9.78 24.78
N TYR A 342 -18.79 -9.47 24.02
CA TYR A 342 -17.62 -10.35 23.85
C TYR A 342 -16.40 -9.88 24.64
N LYS A 343 -16.46 -8.71 25.29
CA LYS A 343 -15.31 -8.04 25.92
C LYS A 343 -14.10 -8.04 24.98
N ALA A 344 -14.32 -7.63 23.75
CA ALA A 344 -13.29 -7.67 22.69
C ALA A 344 -13.51 -6.60 21.62
N TYR A 345 -12.43 -6.16 21.03
CA TYR A 345 -12.46 -5.51 19.72
C TYR A 345 -12.61 -6.59 18.65
N VAL A 346 -13.52 -6.37 17.70
CA VAL A 346 -13.81 -7.35 16.63
C VAL A 346 -13.81 -6.68 15.28
N LYS A 347 -13.41 -7.43 14.25
CA LYS A 347 -13.52 -7.04 12.85
C LYS A 347 -13.82 -8.26 11.99
N ARG A 348 -14.70 -8.07 11.01
CA ARG A 348 -14.98 -9.06 9.98
C ARG A 348 -14.57 -8.49 8.63
N LEU A 349 -13.78 -9.25 7.87
CA LEU A 349 -13.30 -8.89 6.55
C LEU A 349 -13.66 -10.00 5.56
N LEU A 350 -14.11 -9.63 4.36
CA LEU A 350 -14.29 -10.57 3.25
C LEU A 350 -13.01 -10.60 2.43
N LEU A 351 -12.26 -11.68 2.52
CA LEU A 351 -10.95 -11.85 1.91
C LEU A 351 -10.90 -13.09 1.03
N LYS A 352 -10.13 -13.04 -0.06
CA LYS A 352 -9.87 -14.21 -0.89
C LYS A 352 -9.00 -15.22 -0.14
N GLN A 353 -9.13 -16.53 -0.39
CA GLN A 353 -8.25 -17.53 0.23
C GLN A 353 -6.78 -17.18 0.02
N GLY A 354 -5.98 -17.31 1.10
CA GLY A 354 -4.57 -16.97 1.05
C GLY A 354 -3.93 -16.79 2.41
N TYR A 355 -2.68 -16.36 2.36
CA TYR A 355 -1.87 -15.98 3.51
C TYR A 355 -1.84 -14.45 3.64
N TYR A 356 -2.06 -13.96 4.86
CA TYR A 356 -2.17 -12.53 5.17
C TYR A 356 -1.30 -12.17 6.35
N SER A 357 -0.51 -11.08 6.19
CA SER A 357 0.20 -10.44 7.28
C SER A 357 -0.42 -9.09 7.62
N TYR A 358 -0.44 -8.72 8.90
CA TYR A 358 -1.02 -7.46 9.37
C TYR A 358 -0.46 -7.03 10.72
N GLN A 359 -0.71 -5.79 11.09
CA GLN A 359 -0.44 -5.24 12.42
C GLN A 359 -1.71 -4.64 13.02
N LEU A 360 -1.75 -4.56 14.34
CA LEU A 360 -2.77 -3.83 15.09
C LEU A 360 -2.20 -2.46 15.49
N LEU A 361 -2.68 -1.41 14.88
CA LEU A 361 -2.31 -0.05 15.26
C LEU A 361 -3.31 0.52 16.24
N CYS A 362 -2.80 1.07 17.34
CA CYS A 362 -3.59 1.72 18.38
C CYS A 362 -3.35 3.24 18.31
N ILE A 363 -4.28 3.95 17.66
CA ILE A 363 -4.11 5.36 17.32
C ILE A 363 -4.97 6.23 18.22
N GLY A 364 -4.33 7.14 18.97
CA GLY A 364 -4.95 8.26 19.67
C GLY A 364 -5.06 9.49 18.77
N ARG A 365 -5.64 10.56 19.27
CA ARG A 365 -5.77 11.82 18.52
C ARG A 365 -4.37 12.39 18.20
N GLY A 366 -4.01 12.40 16.91
CA GLY A 366 -2.76 12.99 16.42
C GLY A 366 -1.48 12.16 16.64
N GLN A 367 -1.58 10.87 17.00
CA GLN A 367 -0.45 10.03 17.37
C GLN A 367 -0.26 8.85 16.40
N ILE A 368 0.13 9.10 15.16
CA ILE A 368 0.44 8.01 14.21
C ILE A 368 1.82 7.39 14.50
N GLU A 369 2.79 8.17 14.95
CA GLU A 369 4.18 7.75 15.11
C GLU A 369 4.44 6.65 16.14
N SER A 370 3.60 6.54 17.16
CA SER A 370 3.69 5.50 18.20
C SER A 370 2.55 4.50 18.15
N ALA A 371 1.94 4.32 16.97
CA ALA A 371 0.75 3.51 16.81
C ALA A 371 0.98 2.02 17.11
N THR A 372 2.21 1.52 16.99
CA THR A 372 2.61 0.13 17.29
C THR A 372 2.85 -0.11 18.78
N ALA A 373 3.42 0.85 19.51
CA ALA A 373 3.91 0.69 20.87
C ALA A 373 2.88 0.08 21.85
N ARG A 374 1.60 0.43 21.71
CA ARG A 374 0.54 0.05 22.68
C ARG A 374 0.07 -1.41 22.59
N LEU A 375 0.10 -2.01 21.42
CA LEU A 375 -0.43 -3.38 21.18
C LEU A 375 0.61 -4.33 20.63
N GLU A 376 1.54 -3.83 19.85
CA GLU A 376 2.60 -4.63 19.23
C GLU A 376 3.89 -4.61 20.05
N GLY A 377 4.21 -3.48 20.69
CA GLY A 377 5.53 -3.17 21.20
C GLY A 377 6.45 -2.69 20.06
N ASP A 378 7.57 -2.11 20.43
CA ASP A 378 8.60 -1.67 19.51
C ASP A 378 9.91 -2.35 19.85
N HIS A 379 10.57 -2.95 18.84
CA HIS A 379 11.79 -3.73 19.00
C HIS A 379 12.78 -3.37 17.89
N MET A 380 14.00 -3.04 18.27
CA MET A 380 15.07 -2.75 17.32
C MET A 380 15.37 -3.94 16.39
N GLU A 381 15.17 -5.15 16.89
CA GLU A 381 15.44 -6.42 16.20
C GLU A 381 14.41 -6.74 15.08
N THR A 382 13.33 -5.97 14.97
CA THR A 382 12.30 -6.23 13.96
C THR A 382 12.89 -6.14 12.55
N PRO A 383 12.71 -7.17 11.69
CA PRO A 383 13.25 -7.18 10.34
C PRO A 383 12.42 -6.32 9.38
N ASN A 384 12.36 -5.02 9.67
CA ASN A 384 11.64 -4.06 8.84
C ASN A 384 12.32 -3.86 7.50
N GLU A 385 11.52 -3.67 6.47
CA GLU A 385 11.96 -3.24 5.15
C GLU A 385 11.82 -1.72 5.02
N TYR A 386 12.86 -1.08 4.52
CA TYR A 386 12.83 0.35 4.21
C TYR A 386 13.08 0.56 2.73
N ILE A 387 12.29 1.46 2.15
CA ILE A 387 12.45 1.90 0.76
C ILE A 387 12.81 3.38 0.78
N VAL A 388 13.96 3.68 0.21
CA VAL A 388 14.51 5.03 0.08
C VAL A 388 14.26 5.52 -1.33
N PHE A 389 13.59 6.66 -1.46
CA PHE A 389 13.31 7.34 -2.72
C PHE A 389 14.11 8.63 -2.79
N VAL A 390 14.86 8.84 -3.87
CA VAL A 390 15.64 10.06 -4.09
C VAL A 390 15.02 10.85 -5.23
N TYR A 391 14.36 11.95 -4.87
CA TYR A 391 13.75 12.88 -5.82
C TYR A 391 14.67 14.05 -6.10
N HIS A 392 14.54 14.60 -7.31
CA HIS A 392 15.25 15.79 -7.73
C HIS A 392 14.36 16.70 -8.56
N ARG A 393 14.44 18.00 -8.29
CA ARG A 393 13.78 19.02 -9.09
C ARG A 393 14.62 20.29 -9.09
N ALA A 394 15.38 20.50 -10.17
CA ALA A 394 16.09 21.77 -10.39
C ALA A 394 15.09 22.88 -10.75
N PRO A 395 15.47 24.17 -10.61
CA PRO A 395 14.57 25.29 -10.94
C PRO A 395 14.12 25.32 -12.40
N SER A 396 14.84 24.67 -13.30
CA SER A 396 14.48 24.52 -14.71
C SER A 396 13.53 23.37 -15.01
N ASP A 397 13.33 22.45 -14.05
CA ASP A 397 12.54 21.23 -14.26
C ASP A 397 11.06 21.52 -14.06
N ARG A 398 10.21 21.00 -14.94
CA ARG A 398 8.75 21.18 -14.85
C ARG A 398 8.13 20.25 -13.81
N ALA A 399 8.72 19.07 -13.62
CA ALA A 399 8.21 18.05 -12.69
C ALA A 399 9.34 17.43 -11.87
N ASP A 400 8.96 16.71 -10.82
CA ASP A 400 9.89 15.94 -10.00
C ASP A 400 10.40 14.72 -10.77
N ARG A 401 11.68 14.43 -10.63
CA ARG A 401 12.32 13.23 -11.15
C ARG A 401 12.68 12.29 -10.01
N LEU A 402 12.48 10.99 -10.19
CA LEU A 402 12.88 9.95 -9.24
C LEU A 402 14.20 9.34 -9.72
N LEU A 403 15.32 9.83 -9.17
CA LEU A 403 16.66 9.47 -9.60
C LEU A 403 17.05 8.05 -9.18
N ALA A 404 16.62 7.61 -8.01
CA ALA A 404 16.93 6.27 -7.51
C ALA A 404 15.90 5.80 -6.48
N VAL A 405 15.73 4.48 -6.41
CA VAL A 405 15.03 3.78 -5.34
C VAL A 405 15.96 2.71 -4.77
N LYS A 406 16.12 2.69 -3.46
CA LYS A 406 16.95 1.72 -2.75
C LYS A 406 16.16 1.01 -1.66
N ARG A 407 16.14 -0.32 -1.72
CA ARG A 407 15.59 -1.17 -0.67
C ARG A 407 16.70 -1.55 0.31
N VAL A 408 16.40 -1.47 1.60
CA VAL A 408 17.26 -1.97 2.67
C VAL A 408 16.38 -2.69 3.70
N VAL A 409 16.88 -3.78 4.25
CA VAL A 409 16.19 -4.55 5.29
C VAL A 409 17.00 -4.41 6.57
N ALA A 410 16.32 -4.11 7.67
CA ALA A 410 16.92 -4.15 8.98
C ALA A 410 17.36 -5.60 9.24
N GLY A 411 18.65 -5.80 9.32
CA GLY A 411 19.26 -7.10 9.58
C GLY A 411 20.16 -6.98 10.80
N LEU A 412 20.01 -7.88 11.73
CA LEU A 412 20.94 -8.09 12.83
C LEU A 412 21.83 -9.27 12.52
#